data_ddd8e1ca483f35692010bcc4a2abe4dd
#
_entry.id   ddd8e1ca483f35692010bcc4a2abe4dd
#
_cell.length_a   1.000
_cell.length_b   1.000
_cell.length_c   1.000
_cell.angle_alpha   90.00
_cell.angle_beta   90.00
_cell.angle_gamma   90.00
#
_symmetry.space_group_name_H-M   'P 1'
#
loop_
_entity.id
_entity.type
_entity.pdbx_description
1 polymer ?
#
loop_
_entity_poly.entity_id
_entity_poly.type
_entity_poly.pdbx_seq_one_letter_code
_entity_poly.pdbx_strand_id
1 'polypeptide(L)'
;MFSFFFTSRHQRIRHKNETMKLVVKDLASCAVLVSPLVFLWSSSLLPVSPINTSETKSVFTQHQSDLPWYDIQRFQYHVQTRLPLYRAHFEQVSKQYGLPWTLLAAQAYQESRWDRHAKSPTGVRGLMMLTRNTASSLGIENRLDPKKSIEGGARYFSTLKNQVPETIGKPDRTFIALAAYNVGMGHIKDAQNLAEKMNKNPDSWKDLKAVLPLLAKKQYYKELQYGYARGWEPVQYVKRIRAYHALLEHYLREI
;
A
#
# COMPACT_ATOMS: atom_id res chain seq x y z
N MET A 1 17.74 3.52 -6.69
CA MET A 1 17.77 2.08 -6.96
C MET A 1 17.10 1.37 -5.79
N PHE A 2 15.80 1.23 -5.84
CA PHE A 2 14.99 0.68 -4.73
C PHE A 2 14.06 -0.39 -5.25
N SER A 3 14.38 -1.60 -4.89
CA SER A 3 13.61 -2.79 -5.21
C SER A 3 13.05 -3.41 -3.96
N PHE A 4 11.74 -3.49 -3.89
CA PHE A 4 11.03 -4.21 -2.83
C PHE A 4 10.90 -5.68 -3.21
N PHE A 5 11.74 -6.53 -2.65
CA PHE A 5 11.49 -7.97 -2.59
C PHE A 5 10.58 -8.28 -1.39
N PHE A 6 9.32 -8.57 -1.66
CA PHE A 6 8.56 -9.46 -0.83
C PHE A 6 8.69 -10.89 -1.39
N THR A 7 9.83 -11.53 -1.12
CA THR A 7 9.92 -12.98 -1.28
C THR A 7 9.07 -13.64 -0.21
N SER A 8 8.08 -14.38 -0.66
CA SER A 8 7.25 -15.27 0.12
C SER A 8 8.10 -16.20 0.99
N ARG A 9 8.02 -16.04 2.30
CA ARG A 9 8.49 -17.01 3.29
C ARG A 9 7.52 -18.20 3.33
N HIS A 10 7.62 -19.09 2.35
CA HIS A 10 6.80 -20.31 2.27
C HIS A 10 7.55 -21.58 2.68
N GLN A 11 8.60 -21.47 3.46
CA GLN A 11 9.31 -22.64 3.99
C GLN A 11 9.71 -22.46 5.45
N ARG A 12 8.75 -22.50 6.37
CA ARG A 12 9.03 -22.84 7.81
C ARG A 12 7.77 -22.93 8.66
N ILE A 13 6.76 -23.65 8.22
CA ILE A 13 5.64 -24.10 9.07
C ILE A 13 5.38 -25.57 8.76
N ARG A 14 6.33 -26.44 9.11
CA ARG A 14 6.11 -27.91 9.07
C ARG A 14 6.65 -28.67 10.31
N HIS A 15 7.09 -27.96 11.35
CA HIS A 15 7.63 -28.62 12.55
C HIS A 15 7.20 -27.97 13.86
N LYS A 16 5.89 -27.68 14.07
CA LYS A 16 5.42 -27.22 15.39
C LYS A 16 3.99 -27.68 15.74
N ASN A 17 3.48 -28.73 15.13
CA ASN A 17 2.14 -29.24 15.45
C ASN A 17 2.11 -30.57 16.22
N GLU A 18 3.19 -30.99 16.85
CA GLU A 18 3.18 -32.26 17.60
C GLU A 18 3.37 -32.17 19.12
N THR A 19 3.43 -30.98 19.72
CA THR A 19 3.66 -30.83 21.16
C THR A 19 2.52 -30.15 21.93
N MET A 20 1.31 -30.13 21.41
CA MET A 20 0.17 -29.53 22.14
C MET A 20 -1.04 -30.49 22.24
N LYS A 21 -0.76 -31.77 22.52
CA LYS A 21 -1.78 -32.80 22.83
C LYS A 21 -1.48 -33.55 24.12
N LEU A 22 -1.10 -32.88 25.18
CA LEU A 22 -1.05 -33.50 26.51
C LEU A 22 -1.03 -32.39 27.55
N VAL A 23 -2.15 -31.88 27.99
CA VAL A 23 -2.48 -31.36 29.33
C VAL A 23 -3.93 -30.87 29.28
N VAL A 24 -4.89 -31.78 29.30
CA VAL A 24 -6.24 -31.52 29.83
C VAL A 24 -6.73 -32.85 30.41
N LYS A 25 -6.33 -33.13 31.63
CA LYS A 25 -7.05 -34.02 32.54
C LYS A 25 -6.76 -33.55 33.98
N ASP A 26 -7.81 -33.57 34.77
CA ASP A 26 -7.89 -33.31 36.20
C ASP A 26 -8.01 -31.83 36.60
N LEU A 27 -9.29 -31.48 36.87
CA LEU A 27 -9.73 -30.82 38.11
C LEU A 27 -11.26 -30.74 38.10
N ALA A 28 -11.87 -31.84 38.53
CA ALA A 28 -13.24 -31.80 39.03
C ALA A 28 -13.19 -31.54 40.55
N SER A 29 -14.21 -30.87 41.06
CA SER A 29 -14.54 -30.66 42.49
C SER A 29 -13.95 -29.41 43.16
N CYS A 30 -14.79 -28.37 43.20
CA CYS A 30 -15.11 -27.66 44.43
C CYS A 30 -16.38 -26.81 44.17
N ALA A 31 -17.49 -27.28 44.66
CA ALA A 31 -18.73 -26.54 44.75
C ALA A 31 -18.65 -25.52 45.90
N VAL A 32 -18.76 -24.24 45.60
CA VAL A 32 -19.06 -23.22 46.61
C VAL A 32 -20.29 -22.44 46.13
N LEU A 33 -21.35 -22.60 46.89
CA LEU A 33 -22.63 -21.88 46.78
C LEU A 33 -22.42 -20.40 47.10
N VAL A 34 -22.64 -19.52 46.12
CA VAL A 34 -22.82 -18.08 46.36
C VAL A 34 -24.08 -17.62 45.59
N SER A 35 -25.00 -17.08 46.36
CA SER A 35 -26.32 -16.56 46.02
C SER A 35 -26.35 -15.56 44.87
N PRO A 36 -27.39 -15.51 44.02
CA PRO A 36 -27.48 -14.59 42.90
C PRO A 36 -28.02 -13.24 43.32
N LEU A 37 -27.20 -12.20 43.34
CA LEU A 37 -27.66 -10.82 43.20
C LEU A 37 -27.78 -10.49 41.72
N VAL A 38 -29.01 -10.51 41.24
CA VAL A 38 -29.39 -10.13 39.88
C VAL A 38 -29.20 -8.61 39.72
N PHE A 39 -28.11 -8.19 39.10
CA PHE A 39 -27.99 -6.87 38.49
C PHE A 39 -28.42 -6.97 37.03
N LEU A 40 -29.67 -6.59 36.75
CA LEU A 40 -30.17 -6.38 35.40
C LEU A 40 -29.52 -5.14 34.80
N TRP A 41 -28.39 -5.34 34.12
CA TRP A 41 -27.88 -4.37 33.17
C TRP A 41 -28.32 -4.83 31.77
N SER A 42 -29.39 -4.23 31.28
CA SER A 42 -29.81 -4.40 29.88
C SER A 42 -28.84 -3.64 28.99
N SER A 43 -27.74 -4.28 28.62
CA SER A 43 -26.95 -3.87 27.49
C SER A 43 -27.68 -4.31 26.22
N SER A 44 -28.39 -3.38 25.60
CA SER A 44 -28.90 -3.53 24.23
C SER A 44 -27.71 -3.64 23.26
N LEU A 45 -27.16 -4.84 23.15
CA LEU A 45 -26.34 -5.22 22.02
C LEU A 45 -27.28 -5.24 20.82
N LEU A 46 -27.25 -4.18 20.02
CA LEU A 46 -27.87 -4.21 18.71
C LEU A 46 -27.21 -5.36 17.93
N PRO A 47 -27.97 -6.28 17.35
CA PRO A 47 -27.38 -7.32 16.52
C PRO A 47 -26.67 -6.65 15.34
N VAL A 48 -25.36 -6.81 15.26
CA VAL A 48 -24.62 -6.53 14.04
C VAL A 48 -25.15 -7.50 13.00
N SER A 49 -25.97 -7.02 12.09
CA SER A 49 -26.49 -7.82 10.98
C SER A 49 -25.34 -8.43 10.22
N PRO A 50 -25.33 -9.72 9.90
CA PRO A 50 -24.31 -10.31 9.07
C PRO A 50 -24.33 -9.60 7.72
N ILE A 51 -23.19 -9.02 7.34
CA ILE A 51 -23.00 -8.38 6.03
C ILE A 51 -23.40 -9.41 4.97
N ASN A 52 -24.39 -9.07 4.15
CA ASN A 52 -24.92 -9.95 3.13
C ASN A 52 -23.82 -10.29 2.11
N THR A 53 -23.23 -11.46 2.24
CA THR A 53 -22.08 -11.93 1.45
C THR A 53 -22.37 -12.08 -0.04
N SER A 54 -23.64 -12.04 -0.46
CA SER A 54 -24.04 -12.18 -1.87
C SER A 54 -23.96 -10.87 -2.66
N GLU A 55 -24.29 -9.73 -2.05
CA GLU A 55 -24.21 -8.41 -2.70
C GLU A 55 -22.76 -7.89 -2.76
N THR A 56 -21.97 -8.13 -1.74
CA THR A 56 -20.52 -7.84 -1.77
C THR A 56 -19.80 -8.60 -2.88
N LYS A 57 -20.26 -9.79 -3.27
CA LYS A 57 -19.67 -10.54 -4.39
C LYS A 57 -19.84 -9.85 -5.75
N SER A 58 -20.95 -9.19 -6.04
CA SER A 58 -21.23 -8.67 -7.39
C SER A 58 -20.44 -7.40 -7.74
N VAL A 59 -20.19 -6.51 -6.78
CA VAL A 59 -19.43 -5.25 -7.00
C VAL A 59 -17.91 -5.51 -6.98
N PHE A 60 -17.47 -6.52 -6.23
CA PHE A 60 -16.06 -6.97 -6.22
C PHE A 60 -15.59 -7.53 -7.58
N THR A 61 -16.52 -7.98 -8.45
CA THR A 61 -16.17 -8.75 -9.65
C THR A 61 -15.43 -7.94 -10.71
N GLN A 62 -15.62 -6.62 -10.77
CA GLN A 62 -15.02 -5.80 -11.82
C GLN A 62 -13.61 -5.26 -11.47
N HIS A 63 -13.26 -5.17 -10.18
CA HIS A 63 -11.94 -4.75 -9.69
C HIS A 63 -11.13 -5.90 -9.10
N GLN A 64 -11.70 -7.09 -9.02
CA GLN A 64 -11.13 -8.31 -8.44
C GLN A 64 -9.95 -8.89 -9.23
N SER A 65 -9.79 -8.49 -10.51
CA SER A 65 -8.76 -9.06 -11.39
C SER A 65 -7.33 -8.62 -11.07
N ASP A 66 -7.14 -7.59 -10.24
CA ASP A 66 -5.84 -6.93 -10.07
C ASP A 66 -5.08 -7.31 -8.79
N LEU A 67 -5.75 -7.85 -7.77
CA LEU A 67 -5.14 -8.30 -6.52
C LEU A 67 -5.51 -9.76 -6.20
N PRO A 68 -4.57 -10.55 -5.65
CA PRO A 68 -4.88 -11.87 -5.10
C PRO A 68 -5.91 -11.76 -3.97
N TRP A 69 -6.78 -12.76 -3.85
CA TRP A 69 -7.83 -12.81 -2.83
C TRP A 69 -7.31 -12.58 -1.40
N TYR A 70 -6.21 -13.22 -1.03
CA TYR A 70 -5.60 -13.04 0.30
C TYR A 70 -5.10 -11.62 0.57
N ASP A 71 -4.70 -10.86 -0.48
CA ASP A 71 -4.31 -9.46 -0.34
C ASP A 71 -5.54 -8.58 -0.10
N ILE A 72 -6.67 -8.89 -0.73
CA ILE A 72 -7.95 -8.19 -0.52
C ILE A 72 -8.43 -8.38 0.91
N GLN A 73 -8.50 -9.62 1.40
CA GLN A 73 -8.92 -9.90 2.78
C GLN A 73 -8.01 -9.23 3.81
N ARG A 74 -6.70 -9.29 3.58
CA ARG A 74 -5.73 -8.62 4.46
C ARG A 74 -5.89 -7.11 4.43
N PHE A 75 -6.17 -6.53 3.28
CA PHE A 75 -6.43 -5.11 3.15
C PHE A 75 -7.66 -4.72 3.96
N GLN A 76 -8.78 -5.41 3.80
CA GLN A 76 -10.03 -5.18 4.56
C GLN A 76 -9.80 -5.27 6.07
N TYR A 77 -9.10 -6.30 6.53
CA TYR A 77 -8.73 -6.41 7.94
C TYR A 77 -7.90 -5.20 8.42
N HIS A 78 -6.94 -4.74 7.64
CA HIS A 78 -6.13 -3.57 8.00
C HIS A 78 -6.89 -2.24 7.89
N VAL A 79 -7.89 -2.13 7.02
CA VAL A 79 -8.79 -0.97 6.99
C VAL A 79 -9.51 -0.80 8.33
N GLN A 80 -9.91 -1.89 8.96
CA GLN A 80 -10.59 -1.86 10.27
C GLN A 80 -9.60 -1.69 11.44
N THR A 81 -8.41 -2.24 11.35
CA THR A 81 -7.50 -2.35 12.52
C THR A 81 -6.33 -1.37 12.51
N ARG A 82 -5.83 -0.96 11.33
CA ARG A 82 -4.65 -0.10 11.21
C ARG A 82 -4.96 1.30 10.68
N LEU A 83 -5.84 1.40 9.68
CA LEU A 83 -6.17 2.69 9.08
C LEU A 83 -6.71 3.71 10.08
N PRO A 84 -7.57 3.37 11.06
CA PRO A 84 -8.08 4.33 12.04
C PRO A 84 -6.97 5.06 12.81
N LEU A 85 -5.83 4.40 13.04
CA LEU A 85 -4.68 5.00 13.74
C LEU A 85 -4.03 6.15 12.97
N TYR A 86 -4.22 6.21 11.65
CA TYR A 86 -3.51 7.14 10.76
C TYR A 86 -4.44 8.00 9.91
N ARG A 87 -5.75 7.70 9.85
CA ARG A 87 -6.73 8.36 8.98
C ARG A 87 -6.69 9.88 9.11
N ALA A 88 -6.79 10.40 10.34
CA ALA A 88 -6.77 11.84 10.58
C ALA A 88 -5.49 12.51 10.04
N HIS A 89 -4.34 11.82 10.09
CA HIS A 89 -3.09 12.34 9.55
C HIS A 89 -3.07 12.33 8.03
N PHE A 90 -3.60 11.26 7.39
CA PHE A 90 -3.77 11.24 5.94
C PHE A 90 -4.68 12.36 5.46
N GLU A 91 -5.82 12.58 6.12
CA GLU A 91 -6.77 13.64 5.79
C GLU A 91 -6.14 15.05 5.94
N GLN A 92 -5.44 15.31 7.05
CA GLN A 92 -4.77 16.58 7.31
C GLN A 92 -3.70 16.89 6.25
N VAL A 93 -2.79 15.95 6.03
CA VAL A 93 -1.65 16.12 5.12
C VAL A 93 -2.11 16.20 3.67
N SER A 94 -3.13 15.44 3.30
CA SER A 94 -3.71 15.47 1.96
C SER A 94 -4.32 16.82 1.60
N LYS A 95 -4.97 17.49 2.55
CA LYS A 95 -5.46 18.88 2.38
C LYS A 95 -4.31 19.84 2.12
N GLN A 96 -3.21 19.71 2.86
CA GLN A 96 -2.03 20.57 2.73
C GLN A 96 -1.38 20.46 1.33
N TYR A 97 -1.35 19.27 0.73
CA TYR A 97 -0.69 19.02 -0.55
C TYR A 97 -1.65 18.86 -1.74
N GLY A 98 -2.95 19.09 -1.56
CA GLY A 98 -3.94 18.98 -2.64
C GLY A 98 -4.05 17.56 -3.21
N LEU A 99 -3.93 16.54 -2.36
CA LEU A 99 -3.98 15.12 -2.73
C LEU A 99 -5.27 14.47 -2.20
N PRO A 100 -5.85 13.48 -2.90
CA PRO A 100 -6.87 12.64 -2.29
C PRO A 100 -6.26 11.82 -1.13
N TRP A 101 -6.84 11.91 0.08
CA TRP A 101 -6.30 11.20 1.24
C TRP A 101 -6.37 9.68 1.06
N THR A 102 -7.39 9.18 0.38
CA THR A 102 -7.57 7.77 0.06
C THR A 102 -6.48 7.24 -0.86
N LEU A 103 -6.03 8.05 -1.83
CA LEU A 103 -4.89 7.71 -2.68
C LEU A 103 -3.58 7.65 -1.87
N LEU A 104 -3.35 8.63 -1.00
CA LEU A 104 -2.17 8.65 -0.14
C LEU A 104 -2.16 7.47 0.84
N ALA A 105 -3.33 7.13 1.42
CA ALA A 105 -3.49 5.96 2.27
C ALA A 105 -3.26 4.65 1.51
N ALA A 106 -3.78 4.52 0.28
CA ALA A 106 -3.54 3.36 -0.58
C ALA A 106 -2.06 3.21 -0.96
N GLN A 107 -1.37 4.33 -1.23
CA GLN A 107 0.07 4.35 -1.46
C GLN A 107 0.83 3.88 -0.21
N ALA A 108 0.53 4.41 0.97
CA ALA A 108 1.14 3.97 2.23
C ALA A 108 0.88 2.47 2.51
N TYR A 109 -0.29 1.97 2.12
CA TYR A 109 -0.59 0.54 2.23
C TYR A 109 0.30 -0.30 1.31
N GLN A 110 0.50 0.12 0.07
CA GLN A 110 1.43 -0.54 -0.85
C GLN A 110 2.87 -0.50 -0.33
N GLU A 111 3.27 0.56 0.34
CA GLU A 111 4.61 0.71 0.91
C GLU A 111 4.84 -0.23 2.09
N SER A 112 3.98 -0.20 3.10
CA SER A 112 4.23 -0.83 4.40
C SER A 112 3.07 -1.68 4.94
N ARG A 113 1.93 -1.73 4.26
CA ARG A 113 0.65 -2.24 4.80
C ARG A 113 0.25 -1.51 6.10
N TRP A 114 0.56 -0.20 6.16
CA TRP A 114 0.40 0.65 7.35
C TRP A 114 1.14 0.12 8.59
N ASP A 115 2.29 -0.53 8.39
CA ASP A 115 3.18 -0.91 9.48
C ASP A 115 4.25 0.19 9.68
N ARG A 116 4.19 0.91 10.81
CA ARG A 116 5.15 1.96 11.15
C ARG A 116 6.59 1.44 11.31
N HIS A 117 6.74 0.16 11.61
CA HIS A 117 8.04 -0.48 11.82
C HIS A 117 8.58 -1.17 10.55
N ALA A 118 7.87 -1.03 9.43
CA ALA A 118 8.31 -1.63 8.17
C ALA A 118 9.75 -1.22 7.82
N LYS A 119 10.53 -2.23 7.40
CA LYS A 119 11.92 -2.07 6.99
C LYS A 119 12.20 -2.96 5.79
N SER A 120 12.74 -2.38 4.71
CA SER A 120 13.22 -3.14 3.57
C SER A 120 14.65 -3.66 3.79
N PRO A 121 15.09 -4.65 3.02
CA PRO A 121 16.49 -5.09 3.01
C PRO A 121 17.47 -3.97 2.67
N THR A 122 17.06 -2.97 1.89
CA THR A 122 17.88 -1.81 1.49
C THR A 122 17.83 -0.65 2.49
N GLY A 123 17.16 -0.84 3.66
CA GLY A 123 17.16 0.13 4.76
C GLY A 123 16.14 1.27 4.62
N VAL A 124 15.19 1.18 3.69
CA VAL A 124 14.01 2.07 3.65
C VAL A 124 13.11 1.75 4.83
N ARG A 125 12.45 2.74 5.43
CA ARG A 125 11.70 2.54 6.69
C ARG A 125 10.45 3.40 6.79
N GLY A 126 9.55 2.95 7.68
CA GLY A 126 8.35 3.66 8.10
C GLY A 126 7.17 3.48 7.18
N LEU A 127 6.06 4.15 7.49
CA LEU A 127 4.78 4.00 6.79
C LEU A 127 4.85 4.26 5.28
N MET A 128 5.60 5.27 4.87
CA MET A 128 5.76 5.68 3.46
C MET A 128 7.11 5.22 2.87
N MET A 129 7.83 4.35 3.57
CA MET A 129 9.08 3.72 3.13
C MET A 129 10.09 4.71 2.52
N LEU A 130 10.37 5.79 3.26
CA LEU A 130 11.33 6.79 2.83
C LEU A 130 12.76 6.28 2.95
N THR A 131 13.58 6.59 1.95
CA THR A 131 15.02 6.42 2.05
C THR A 131 15.62 7.39 3.05
N ARG A 132 16.83 7.12 3.53
CA ARG A 132 17.52 8.08 4.39
C ARG A 132 17.74 9.41 3.67
N ASN A 133 18.21 9.36 2.41
CA ASN A 133 18.49 10.55 1.61
C ASN A 133 17.22 11.36 1.33
N THR A 134 16.12 10.69 0.92
CA THR A 134 14.83 11.37 0.70
C THR A 134 14.32 12.00 1.99
N ALA A 135 14.38 11.31 3.12
CA ALA A 135 13.94 11.85 4.40
C ALA A 135 14.79 13.08 4.81
N SER A 136 16.12 12.97 4.68
CA SER A 136 17.03 14.07 4.98
C SER A 136 16.78 15.31 4.10
N SER A 137 16.61 15.12 2.78
CA SER A 137 16.29 16.23 1.86
C SER A 137 14.94 16.91 2.15
N LEU A 138 14.04 16.21 2.83
CA LEU A 138 12.74 16.70 3.27
C LEU A 138 12.75 17.21 4.73
N GLY A 139 13.88 17.21 5.42
CA GLY A 139 13.98 17.58 6.84
C GLY A 139 13.25 16.60 7.79
N ILE A 140 13.08 15.35 7.39
CA ILE A 140 12.44 14.31 8.20
C ILE A 140 13.51 13.54 8.99
N GLU A 141 13.65 13.85 10.26
CA GLU A 141 14.64 13.23 11.15
C GLU A 141 14.27 11.80 11.52
N ASN A 142 13.00 11.56 11.86
CA ASN A 142 12.51 10.24 12.28
C ASN A 142 11.50 9.66 11.28
N ARG A 143 11.95 8.75 10.43
CA ARG A 143 11.11 8.04 9.44
C ARG A 143 10.14 7.02 10.05
N LEU A 144 10.35 6.63 11.32
CA LEU A 144 9.51 5.69 12.05
C LEU A 144 8.36 6.39 12.78
N ASP A 145 8.42 7.72 12.94
CA ASP A 145 7.27 8.49 13.38
C ASP A 145 6.21 8.49 12.28
N PRO A 146 4.99 7.99 12.56
CA PRO A 146 3.96 7.87 11.55
C PRO A 146 3.57 9.19 10.91
N LYS A 147 3.43 10.26 11.72
CA LYS A 147 3.05 11.59 11.24
C LYS A 147 4.12 12.14 10.30
N LYS A 148 5.38 12.08 10.71
CA LYS A 148 6.52 12.53 9.92
C LYS A 148 6.70 11.69 8.64
N SER A 149 6.45 10.39 8.73
CA SER A 149 6.50 9.51 7.56
C SER A 149 5.42 9.84 6.54
N ILE A 150 4.17 10.06 6.98
CA ILE A 150 3.05 10.45 6.10
C ILE A 150 3.31 11.83 5.47
N GLU A 151 3.72 12.81 6.27
CA GLU A 151 4.05 14.17 5.80
C GLU A 151 5.17 14.12 4.74
N GLY A 152 6.28 13.43 5.04
CA GLY A 152 7.40 13.29 4.11
C GLY A 152 7.02 12.57 2.82
N GLY A 153 6.23 11.49 2.92
CA GLY A 153 5.74 10.75 1.75
C GLY A 153 4.82 11.59 0.86
N ALA A 154 3.88 12.33 1.46
CA ALA A 154 2.98 13.21 0.71
C ALA A 154 3.73 14.37 0.05
N ARG A 155 4.67 15.00 0.78
CA ARG A 155 5.52 16.07 0.25
C ARG A 155 6.36 15.56 -0.92
N TYR A 156 6.99 14.39 -0.79
CA TYR A 156 7.78 13.80 -1.87
C TYR A 156 6.91 13.46 -3.09
N PHE A 157 5.76 12.83 -2.88
CA PHE A 157 4.82 12.54 -3.97
C PHE A 157 4.33 13.81 -4.66
N SER A 158 3.97 14.86 -3.90
CA SER A 158 3.59 16.17 -4.46
C SER A 158 4.72 16.78 -5.28
N THR A 159 5.97 16.74 -4.79
CA THR A 159 7.14 17.22 -5.53
C THR A 159 7.32 16.48 -6.86
N LEU A 160 7.19 15.15 -6.86
CA LEU A 160 7.28 14.35 -8.09
C LEU A 160 6.13 14.66 -9.05
N LYS A 161 4.91 14.81 -8.54
CA LYS A 161 3.75 15.17 -9.35
C LYS A 161 3.89 16.53 -10.01
N ASN A 162 4.52 17.50 -9.34
CA ASN A 162 4.79 18.84 -9.89
C ASN A 162 5.94 18.82 -10.93
N GLN A 163 6.79 17.79 -10.93
CA GLN A 163 7.77 17.57 -12.00
C GLN A 163 7.17 16.98 -13.27
N VAL A 164 5.97 16.39 -13.20
CA VAL A 164 5.21 15.91 -14.36
C VAL A 164 4.40 17.10 -14.92
N PRO A 165 4.52 17.44 -16.22
CA PRO A 165 3.85 18.59 -16.81
C PRO A 165 2.34 18.63 -16.53
N GLU A 166 1.81 19.82 -16.31
CA GLU A 166 0.36 20.00 -16.04
C GLU A 166 -0.51 19.73 -17.27
N THR A 167 0.08 19.86 -18.46
CA THR A 167 -0.54 19.49 -19.73
C THR A 167 -0.92 18.01 -19.82
N ILE A 168 -0.25 17.15 -19.03
CA ILE A 168 -0.61 15.74 -18.91
C ILE A 168 -1.83 15.64 -18.00
N GLY A 169 -2.96 15.27 -18.59
CA GLY A 169 -4.23 15.17 -17.88
C GLY A 169 -4.24 14.04 -16.82
N LYS A 170 -5.25 14.09 -15.94
CA LYS A 170 -5.56 12.94 -15.08
C LYS A 170 -6.20 11.82 -15.92
N PRO A 171 -5.94 10.53 -15.63
CA PRO A 171 -5.16 10.04 -14.47
C PRO A 171 -3.66 9.89 -14.73
N ASP A 172 -3.18 10.07 -15.97
CA ASP A 172 -1.83 9.73 -16.41
C ASP A 172 -0.75 10.46 -15.59
N ARG A 173 -0.93 11.77 -15.36
CA ARG A 173 -0.05 12.58 -14.50
C ARG A 173 0.16 11.94 -13.12
N THR A 174 -0.92 11.44 -12.51
CA THR A 174 -0.86 10.80 -11.19
C THR A 174 -0.13 9.47 -11.25
N PHE A 175 -0.36 8.66 -12.28
CA PHE A 175 0.27 7.35 -12.41
C PHE A 175 1.77 7.46 -12.72
N ILE A 176 2.16 8.43 -13.54
CA ILE A 176 3.57 8.75 -13.82
C ILE A 176 4.28 9.18 -12.53
N ALA A 177 3.66 10.04 -11.72
CA ALA A 177 4.23 10.47 -10.44
C ALA A 177 4.35 9.31 -9.41
N LEU A 178 3.36 8.41 -9.36
CA LEU A 178 3.45 7.19 -8.54
C LEU A 178 4.58 6.27 -9.01
N ALA A 179 4.73 6.09 -10.31
CA ALA A 179 5.84 5.32 -10.88
C ALA A 179 7.19 5.95 -10.53
N ALA A 180 7.30 7.29 -10.63
CA ALA A 180 8.49 8.04 -10.24
C ALA A 180 8.82 7.90 -8.75
N TYR A 181 7.82 7.81 -7.87
CA TYR A 181 8.04 7.56 -6.44
C TYR A 181 8.76 6.22 -6.20
N ASN A 182 8.42 5.20 -6.99
CA ASN A 182 9.00 3.86 -6.88
C ASN A 182 10.38 3.74 -7.53
N VAL A 183 10.54 4.21 -8.79
CA VAL A 183 11.76 3.96 -9.58
C VAL A 183 12.67 5.18 -9.70
N GLY A 184 12.17 6.35 -9.35
CA GLY A 184 12.85 7.65 -9.52
C GLY A 184 12.50 8.36 -10.83
N MET A 185 12.43 9.68 -10.78
CA MET A 185 12.06 10.52 -11.93
C MET A 185 13.05 10.38 -13.10
N GLY A 186 14.34 10.13 -12.84
CA GLY A 186 15.33 9.90 -13.89
C GLY A 186 14.96 8.74 -14.80
N HIS A 187 14.58 7.60 -14.23
CA HIS A 187 14.16 6.43 -15.01
C HIS A 187 12.81 6.63 -15.71
N ILE A 188 11.93 7.49 -15.18
CA ILE A 188 10.71 7.89 -15.91
C ILE A 188 11.09 8.68 -17.16
N LYS A 189 12.04 9.64 -17.07
CA LYS A 189 12.54 10.37 -18.24
C LYS A 189 13.20 9.45 -19.27
N ASP A 190 13.98 8.48 -18.84
CA ASP A 190 14.52 7.44 -19.72
C ASP A 190 13.41 6.66 -20.43
N ALA A 191 12.34 6.30 -19.71
CA ALA A 191 11.21 5.60 -20.30
C ALA A 191 10.42 6.49 -21.28
N GLN A 192 10.29 7.79 -21.01
CA GLN A 192 9.65 8.76 -21.92
C GLN A 192 10.47 8.91 -23.20
N ASN A 193 11.78 9.12 -23.10
CA ASN A 193 12.69 9.21 -24.26
C ASN A 193 12.66 7.92 -25.11
N LEU A 194 12.60 6.76 -24.45
CA LEU A 194 12.49 5.47 -25.15
C LEU A 194 11.12 5.31 -25.82
N ALA A 195 10.04 5.78 -25.19
CA ALA A 195 8.70 5.76 -25.77
C ALA A 195 8.65 6.58 -27.06
N GLU A 196 9.23 7.79 -27.08
CA GLU A 196 9.33 8.63 -28.28
C GLU A 196 10.10 7.92 -29.40
N LYS A 197 11.28 7.33 -29.10
CA LYS A 197 12.05 6.54 -30.07
C LYS A 197 11.28 5.34 -30.64
N MET A 198 10.26 4.85 -29.91
CA MET A 198 9.40 3.74 -30.31
C MET A 198 8.07 4.21 -30.93
N ASN A 199 7.92 5.48 -31.27
CA ASN A 199 6.68 6.09 -31.78
C ASN A 199 5.46 5.86 -30.85
N LYS A 200 5.70 5.91 -29.52
CA LYS A 200 4.69 5.85 -28.47
C LYS A 200 4.54 7.20 -27.79
N ASN A 201 3.38 7.44 -27.20
CA ASN A 201 3.14 8.68 -26.48
C ASN A 201 3.85 8.66 -25.11
N PRO A 202 4.88 9.53 -24.89
CA PRO A 202 5.65 9.59 -23.64
C PRO A 202 4.82 10.08 -22.44
N ASP A 203 3.69 10.72 -22.70
CA ASP A 203 2.81 11.31 -21.69
C ASP A 203 1.64 10.40 -21.31
N SER A 204 1.47 9.28 -22.01
CA SER A 204 0.42 8.30 -21.75
C SER A 204 0.92 7.19 -20.83
N TRP A 205 0.26 6.99 -19.69
CA TRP A 205 0.55 5.84 -18.83
C TRP A 205 0.35 4.50 -19.53
N LYS A 206 -0.62 4.42 -20.45
CA LYS A 206 -0.83 3.22 -21.26
C LYS A 206 0.42 2.82 -22.03
N ASP A 207 1.12 3.78 -22.59
CA ASP A 207 2.34 3.55 -23.38
C ASP A 207 3.56 3.38 -22.47
N LEU A 208 3.73 4.24 -21.46
CA LEU A 208 4.85 4.16 -20.52
C LEU A 208 4.91 2.83 -19.75
N LYS A 209 3.76 2.28 -19.32
CA LYS A 209 3.75 0.96 -18.63
C LYS A 209 4.22 -0.19 -19.51
N ALA A 210 4.15 -0.05 -20.85
CA ALA A 210 4.67 -1.03 -21.79
C ALA A 210 6.17 -0.84 -22.04
N VAL A 211 6.67 0.38 -21.94
CA VAL A 211 8.09 0.73 -22.18
C VAL A 211 8.94 0.53 -20.92
N LEU A 212 8.44 0.88 -19.74
CA LEU A 212 9.17 0.77 -18.47
C LEU A 212 9.89 -0.58 -18.27
N PRO A 213 9.28 -1.76 -18.52
CA PRO A 213 9.98 -3.03 -18.38
C PRO A 213 11.20 -3.20 -19.30
N LEU A 214 11.27 -2.44 -20.40
CA LEU A 214 12.40 -2.49 -21.33
C LEU A 214 13.68 -1.89 -20.72
N LEU A 215 13.57 -1.03 -19.69
CA LEU A 215 14.72 -0.47 -18.96
C LEU A 215 15.56 -1.55 -18.25
N ALA A 216 15.07 -2.77 -18.14
CA ALA A 216 15.84 -3.91 -17.64
C ALA A 216 16.62 -4.66 -18.74
N LYS A 217 16.35 -4.40 -20.01
CA LYS A 217 16.97 -5.09 -21.13
C LYS A 217 18.25 -4.39 -21.56
N LYS A 218 19.36 -5.16 -21.68
CA LYS A 218 20.71 -4.65 -21.95
C LYS A 218 20.78 -3.78 -23.21
N GLN A 219 20.06 -4.16 -24.25
CA GLN A 219 20.03 -3.43 -25.55
C GLN A 219 19.46 -2.01 -25.42
N TYR A 220 18.63 -1.72 -24.39
CA TYR A 220 18.08 -0.39 -24.15
C TYR A 220 18.86 0.36 -23.07
N TYR A 221 19.05 -0.23 -21.86
CA TYR A 221 19.61 0.52 -20.74
C TYR A 221 21.03 1.02 -20.94
N LYS A 222 21.81 0.43 -21.85
CA LYS A 222 23.16 0.91 -22.17
C LYS A 222 23.20 2.30 -22.80
N GLU A 223 22.12 2.67 -23.48
CA GLU A 223 21.97 3.95 -24.19
C GLU A 223 21.16 4.98 -23.40
N LEU A 224 20.71 4.62 -22.20
CA LEU A 224 19.90 5.49 -21.36
C LEU A 224 20.75 6.26 -20.36
N GLN A 225 20.34 7.50 -20.06
CA GLN A 225 21.08 8.41 -19.18
C GLN A 225 21.19 7.84 -17.74
N TYR A 226 20.13 7.22 -17.23
CA TYR A 226 20.08 6.68 -15.87
C TYR A 226 20.33 5.17 -15.82
N GLY A 227 20.47 4.52 -16.97
CA GLY A 227 20.87 3.13 -17.10
C GLY A 227 19.83 2.11 -16.69
N TYR A 228 20.27 1.03 -16.08
CA TYR A 228 19.43 -0.10 -15.71
C TYR A 228 18.40 0.23 -14.63
N ALA A 229 17.14 -0.15 -14.88
CA ALA A 229 16.09 -0.18 -13.87
C ALA A 229 15.21 -1.42 -14.00
N ARG A 230 14.66 -1.89 -12.88
CA ARG A 230 13.63 -2.93 -12.85
C ARG A 230 12.25 -2.34 -13.17
N GLY A 231 12.08 -1.89 -14.41
CA GLY A 231 10.94 -1.12 -14.85
C GLY A 231 9.57 -1.81 -14.73
N TRP A 232 9.52 -3.14 -14.51
CA TRP A 232 8.28 -3.85 -14.16
C TRP A 232 7.77 -3.51 -12.75
N GLU A 233 8.67 -3.12 -11.81
CA GLU A 233 8.29 -2.79 -10.43
C GLU A 233 7.36 -1.57 -10.35
N PRO A 234 7.68 -0.40 -10.95
CA PRO A 234 6.77 0.74 -10.94
C PRO A 234 5.44 0.45 -11.64
N VAL A 235 5.41 -0.43 -12.65
CA VAL A 235 4.15 -0.85 -13.30
C VAL A 235 3.25 -1.60 -12.31
N GLN A 236 3.81 -2.58 -11.61
CA GLN A 236 3.08 -3.33 -10.57
C GLN A 236 2.71 -2.44 -9.37
N TYR A 237 3.59 -1.54 -8.99
CA TYR A 237 3.36 -0.56 -7.91
C TYR A 237 2.12 0.29 -8.19
N VAL A 238 2.05 0.92 -9.36
CA VAL A 238 0.89 1.73 -9.77
C VAL A 238 -0.37 0.88 -9.87
N LYS A 239 -0.29 -0.32 -10.46
CA LYS A 239 -1.41 -1.25 -10.56
C LYS A 239 -2.01 -1.58 -9.19
N ARG A 240 -1.17 -1.92 -8.22
CA ARG A 240 -1.61 -2.29 -6.86
C ARG A 240 -2.17 -1.10 -6.09
N ILE A 241 -1.56 0.08 -6.18
CA ILE A 241 -2.10 1.29 -5.54
C ILE A 241 -3.49 1.63 -6.08
N ARG A 242 -3.69 1.56 -7.39
CA ARG A 242 -5.01 1.77 -8.01
C ARG A 242 -6.06 0.82 -7.45
N ALA A 243 -5.71 -0.46 -7.34
CA ALA A 243 -6.60 -1.48 -6.80
C ALA A 243 -6.93 -1.22 -5.32
N TYR A 244 -5.93 -0.93 -4.47
CA TYR A 244 -6.16 -0.57 -3.07
C TYR A 244 -6.96 0.72 -2.91
N HIS A 245 -6.70 1.72 -3.76
CA HIS A 245 -7.45 2.97 -3.75
C HIS A 245 -8.93 2.74 -4.09
N ALA A 246 -9.22 1.98 -5.13
CA ALA A 246 -10.60 1.63 -5.51
C ALA A 246 -11.32 0.84 -4.41
N LEU A 247 -10.63 -0.13 -3.78
CA LEU A 247 -11.17 -0.89 -2.66
C LEU A 247 -11.45 0.00 -1.44
N LEU A 248 -10.56 0.95 -1.13
CA LEU A 248 -10.76 1.88 -0.02
C LEU A 248 -11.94 2.82 -0.28
N GLU A 249 -12.03 3.40 -1.48
CA GLU A 249 -13.14 4.25 -1.89
C GLU A 249 -14.48 3.51 -1.83
N HIS A 250 -14.49 2.24 -2.25
CA HIS A 250 -15.69 1.40 -2.14
C HIS A 250 -16.07 1.17 -0.68
N TYR A 251 -15.13 0.72 0.14
CA TYR A 251 -15.36 0.47 1.56
C TYR A 251 -15.93 1.69 2.30
N LEU A 252 -15.43 2.89 1.98
CA LEU A 252 -15.88 4.13 2.63
C LEU A 252 -17.27 4.60 2.20
N ARG A 253 -17.81 4.08 1.09
CA ARG A 253 -19.19 4.34 0.67
C ARG A 253 -20.21 3.41 1.31
N GLU A 254 -19.75 2.25 1.81
CA GLU A 254 -20.62 1.23 2.42
C GLU A 254 -20.80 1.44 3.93
N ILE A 255 -20.06 2.35 4.56
CA ILE A 255 -20.18 2.71 5.98
C ILE A 255 -20.78 4.11 6.15
#